data_60c7243140d87ced0f26a3ecd957799c
#
_entry.id   60c7243140d87ced0f26a3ecd957799c
#
_cell.length_a   1.000
_cell.length_b   1.000
_cell.length_c   1.000
_cell.angle_alpha   90.00
_cell.angle_beta   90.00
_cell.angle_gamma   90.00
#
_symmetry.space_group_name_H-M   'P 1'
#
loop_
_entity.id
_entity.type
_entity.pdbx_description
1 polymer ?
#
loop_
_entity_poly.entity_id
_entity_poly.type
_entity_poly.pdbx_seq_one_letter_code
_entity_poly.pdbx_strand_id
1 'polypeptide(L)'
;VSVVKGKSVTLKPTLEPVNSPEKITYTSSNKKVATVSAKGVVKGVKPGTAKITVKSGSKKVVVRVKVTGVKTTKLSGVPAAKSVSKGKTFKIKAVAAPKNTSEKITYTSSNKKVATVTAKGVVKGLRKGTATITVKSGSKKMTCKVTVK
;
A
#
# COMPACT_ATOMS: atom_id res chain seq x y z
N VAL A 1 19.54 2.92 -4.53
CA VAL A 1 18.55 3.89 -5.04
C VAL A 1 17.20 3.61 -4.40
N SER A 2 16.49 4.67 -3.98
CA SER A 2 15.13 4.57 -3.43
C SER A 2 14.15 5.31 -4.31
N VAL A 3 12.94 4.74 -4.48
CA VAL A 3 11.84 5.37 -5.23
C VAL A 3 10.52 5.10 -4.54
N VAL A 4 9.63 6.09 -4.49
CA VAL A 4 8.29 5.92 -3.92
C VAL A 4 7.38 5.22 -4.93
N LYS A 5 6.48 4.33 -4.48
CA LYS A 5 5.47 3.69 -5.34
C LYS A 5 4.76 4.72 -6.22
N GLY A 6 4.72 4.48 -7.53
CA GLY A 6 4.12 5.37 -8.53
C GLY A 6 5.04 6.48 -9.04
N LYS A 7 6.19 6.69 -8.40
CA LYS A 7 7.22 7.65 -8.86
C LYS A 7 8.32 6.94 -9.65
N SER A 8 9.15 7.74 -10.33
CA SER A 8 10.26 7.23 -11.15
C SER A 8 11.57 7.93 -10.79
N VAL A 9 12.67 7.26 -11.07
CA VAL A 9 14.04 7.78 -11.00
C VAL A 9 14.80 7.30 -12.24
N THR A 10 15.64 8.16 -12.82
CA THR A 10 16.47 7.79 -13.98
C THR A 10 17.86 7.39 -13.52
N LEU A 11 18.30 6.22 -13.94
CA LEU A 11 19.70 5.80 -13.82
C LEU A 11 20.48 6.43 -14.96
N LYS A 12 21.60 7.07 -14.62
CA LYS A 12 22.50 7.71 -15.58
C LYS A 12 23.88 7.02 -15.54
N PRO A 13 24.01 5.82 -16.14
CA PRO A 13 25.31 5.17 -16.23
C PRO A 13 26.21 5.93 -17.23
N THR A 14 27.47 6.00 -16.92
CA THR A 14 28.53 6.46 -17.84
C THR A 14 29.24 5.28 -18.45
N LEU A 15 29.61 5.37 -19.71
CA LEU A 15 30.50 4.40 -20.40
C LEU A 15 31.88 5.00 -20.52
N GLU A 16 32.89 4.17 -20.35
CA GLU A 16 34.27 4.51 -20.67
C GLU A 16 34.84 3.46 -21.63
N PRO A 17 35.39 3.88 -22.75
CA PRO A 17 35.45 5.27 -23.26
C PRO A 17 34.06 5.81 -23.61
N VAL A 18 33.89 7.15 -23.50
CA VAL A 18 32.60 7.86 -23.72
C VAL A 18 32.01 7.60 -25.11
N ASN A 19 32.85 7.33 -26.10
CA ASN A 19 32.47 7.04 -27.50
C ASN A 19 32.30 5.53 -27.77
N SER A 20 32.10 4.69 -26.73
CA SER A 20 31.84 3.26 -26.92
C SER A 20 30.60 3.03 -27.79
N PRO A 21 30.66 2.22 -28.86
CA PRO A 21 29.52 1.92 -29.72
C PRO A 21 28.51 0.96 -29.04
N GLU A 22 28.84 0.42 -27.87
CA GLU A 22 28.03 -0.56 -27.19
C GLU A 22 26.77 0.08 -26.56
N LYS A 23 25.63 -0.52 -26.83
CA LYS A 23 24.34 -0.07 -26.27
C LYS A 23 24.20 -0.48 -24.81
N ILE A 24 23.68 0.45 -24.00
CA ILE A 24 23.28 0.16 -22.63
C ILE A 24 21.90 -0.48 -22.62
N THR A 25 21.80 -1.59 -21.91
CA THR A 25 20.54 -2.31 -21.68
C THR A 25 20.23 -2.40 -20.19
N TYR A 26 18.93 -2.44 -19.86
CA TYR A 26 18.44 -2.46 -18.51
C TYR A 26 17.46 -3.61 -18.31
N THR A 27 17.63 -4.37 -17.23
CA THR A 27 16.71 -5.43 -16.85
C THR A 27 16.37 -5.36 -15.36
N SER A 28 15.12 -5.64 -15.03
CA SER A 28 14.67 -5.73 -13.64
C SER A 28 14.51 -7.17 -13.21
N SER A 29 15.07 -7.52 -12.06
CA SER A 29 14.90 -8.85 -11.45
C SER A 29 13.47 -9.12 -10.98
N ASN A 30 12.68 -8.06 -10.77
CA ASN A 30 11.30 -8.19 -10.33
C ASN A 30 10.43 -7.00 -10.81
N LYS A 31 9.83 -7.17 -11.98
CA LYS A 31 8.95 -6.17 -12.62
C LYS A 31 7.68 -5.85 -11.79
N LYS A 32 7.26 -6.75 -10.88
CA LYS A 32 6.15 -6.49 -9.95
C LYS A 32 6.52 -5.47 -8.86
N VAL A 33 7.80 -5.30 -8.56
CA VAL A 33 8.32 -4.32 -7.59
C VAL A 33 8.78 -3.05 -8.30
N ALA A 34 9.63 -3.17 -9.30
CA ALA A 34 10.11 -2.04 -10.10
C ALA A 34 10.29 -2.43 -11.56
N THR A 35 9.87 -1.58 -12.47
CA THR A 35 10.14 -1.69 -13.91
C THR A 35 11.24 -0.73 -14.31
N VAL A 36 11.93 -1.01 -15.41
CA VAL A 36 12.92 -0.12 -16.00
C VAL A 36 12.69 -0.02 -17.52
N SER A 37 12.80 1.17 -18.07
CA SER A 37 12.73 1.41 -19.52
C SER A 37 14.11 1.30 -20.18
N ALA A 38 14.13 1.24 -21.53
CA ALA A 38 15.36 1.28 -22.32
C ALA A 38 16.19 2.57 -22.11
N LYS A 39 15.55 3.64 -21.64
CA LYS A 39 16.21 4.92 -21.28
C LYS A 39 16.72 4.96 -19.83
N GLY A 40 16.69 3.82 -19.09
CA GLY A 40 17.13 3.76 -17.70
C GLY A 40 16.14 4.36 -16.69
N VAL A 41 14.90 4.67 -17.08
CA VAL A 41 13.89 5.19 -16.16
C VAL A 41 13.30 4.04 -15.34
N VAL A 42 13.56 4.03 -14.05
CA VAL A 42 13.04 3.05 -13.08
C VAL A 42 11.78 3.57 -12.45
N LYS A 43 10.68 2.84 -12.56
CA LYS A 43 9.38 3.16 -11.93
C LYS A 43 9.08 2.20 -10.79
N GLY A 44 8.77 2.74 -9.62
CA GLY A 44 8.32 1.95 -8.46
C GLY A 44 6.87 1.49 -8.63
N VAL A 45 6.63 0.18 -8.66
CA VAL A 45 5.31 -0.43 -8.86
C VAL A 45 4.68 -0.83 -7.54
N LYS A 46 5.42 -1.56 -6.70
CA LYS A 46 4.94 -2.08 -5.40
C LYS A 46 6.08 -1.99 -4.38
N PRO A 47 5.78 -1.72 -3.09
CA PRO A 47 6.80 -1.75 -2.04
C PRO A 47 7.59 -3.06 -2.03
N GLY A 48 8.91 -2.94 -1.90
CA GLY A 48 9.83 -4.08 -1.94
C GLY A 48 11.20 -3.68 -2.49
N THR A 49 12.02 -4.66 -2.79
CA THR A 49 13.36 -4.46 -3.38
C THR A 49 13.47 -5.22 -4.71
N ALA A 50 14.01 -4.58 -5.72
CA ALA A 50 14.38 -5.17 -6.99
C ALA A 50 15.84 -4.82 -7.34
N LYS A 51 16.49 -5.67 -8.10
CA LYS A 51 17.82 -5.39 -8.68
C LYS A 51 17.63 -4.98 -10.13
N ILE A 52 18.17 -3.83 -10.51
CA ILE A 52 18.24 -3.40 -11.90
C ILE A 52 19.65 -3.71 -12.40
N THR A 53 19.74 -4.60 -13.37
CA THR A 53 20.99 -4.90 -14.05
C THR A 53 21.15 -3.94 -15.22
N VAL A 54 22.23 -3.21 -15.25
CA VAL A 54 22.69 -2.35 -16.35
C VAL A 54 23.83 -3.09 -17.05
N LYS A 55 23.70 -3.30 -18.34
CA LYS A 55 24.72 -4.05 -19.12
C LYS A 55 25.07 -3.28 -20.38
N SER A 56 26.35 -3.27 -20.72
CA SER A 56 26.90 -2.78 -21.98
C SER A 56 28.03 -3.72 -22.39
N GLY A 57 27.87 -4.40 -23.53
CA GLY A 57 28.78 -5.47 -23.95
C GLY A 57 28.98 -6.54 -22.88
N SER A 58 30.23 -6.80 -22.52
CA SER A 58 30.56 -7.71 -21.42
C SER A 58 30.46 -7.12 -20.02
N LYS A 59 30.38 -5.78 -19.89
CA LYS A 59 30.33 -5.08 -18.61
C LYS A 59 28.94 -5.07 -18.02
N LYS A 60 28.84 -5.26 -16.70
CA LYS A 60 27.57 -5.32 -15.96
C LYS A 60 27.70 -4.64 -14.60
N VAL A 61 26.70 -3.83 -14.28
CA VAL A 61 26.51 -3.23 -12.95
C VAL A 61 25.12 -3.57 -12.43
N VAL A 62 25.00 -3.86 -11.15
CA VAL A 62 23.73 -4.18 -10.50
C VAL A 62 23.38 -3.09 -9.50
N VAL A 63 22.27 -2.42 -9.73
CA VAL A 63 21.73 -1.36 -8.86
C VAL A 63 20.58 -1.93 -8.03
N ARG A 64 20.71 -1.90 -6.70
CA ARG A 64 19.61 -2.25 -5.80
C ARG A 64 18.64 -1.08 -5.70
N VAL A 65 17.39 -1.31 -6.05
CA VAL A 65 16.29 -0.34 -5.98
C VAL A 65 15.32 -0.75 -4.89
N LYS A 66 15.14 0.11 -3.89
CA LYS A 66 14.14 -0.02 -2.83
C LYS A 66 12.91 0.82 -3.19
N VAL A 67 11.77 0.17 -3.38
CA VAL A 67 10.49 0.85 -3.57
C VAL A 67 9.80 0.99 -2.22
N THR A 68 9.56 2.24 -1.81
CA THR A 68 8.86 2.57 -0.56
C THR A 68 7.36 2.73 -0.81
N GLY A 69 6.54 2.38 0.19
CA GLY A 69 5.09 2.55 0.13
C GLY A 69 4.66 4.01 0.33
N VAL A 70 3.46 4.33 -0.12
CA VAL A 70 2.78 5.58 0.22
C VAL A 70 2.01 5.35 1.51
N LYS A 71 2.28 6.14 2.55
CA LYS A 71 1.62 6.03 3.86
C LYS A 71 0.23 6.69 3.83
N THR A 72 -0.67 6.22 4.69
CA THR A 72 -1.96 6.87 4.95
C THR A 72 -1.75 8.13 5.77
N THR A 73 -2.21 9.26 5.27
CA THR A 73 -2.13 10.56 5.94
C THR A 73 -3.44 10.92 6.63
N LYS A 74 -4.59 10.44 6.10
CA LYS A 74 -5.93 10.69 6.64
C LYS A 74 -6.79 9.42 6.54
N LEU A 75 -7.61 9.19 7.56
CA LEU A 75 -8.67 8.19 7.58
C LEU A 75 -10.00 8.93 7.81
N SER A 76 -11.06 8.55 7.10
CA SER A 76 -12.39 9.19 7.16
C SER A 76 -13.51 8.18 6.87
N GLY A 77 -14.78 8.62 6.92
CA GLY A 77 -15.94 7.77 6.62
C GLY A 77 -16.28 6.76 7.73
N VAL A 78 -15.76 6.97 8.94
CA VAL A 78 -16.06 6.16 10.13
C VAL A 78 -16.99 6.99 11.03
N PRO A 79 -18.27 6.62 11.23
CA PRO A 79 -19.15 7.31 12.16
C PRO A 79 -18.68 7.13 13.60
N ALA A 80 -18.84 8.15 14.44
CA ALA A 80 -18.45 8.08 15.86
C ALA A 80 -19.29 7.04 16.62
N ALA A 81 -20.59 6.94 16.29
CA ALA A 81 -21.51 5.97 16.87
C ALA A 81 -22.55 5.48 15.85
N LYS A 82 -23.04 4.25 16.03
CA LYS A 82 -24.11 3.66 15.21
C LYS A 82 -24.89 2.63 16.01
N SER A 83 -26.23 2.65 15.91
CA SER A 83 -27.08 1.60 16.45
C SER A 83 -27.46 0.59 15.36
N VAL A 84 -27.63 -0.66 15.75
CA VAL A 84 -28.06 -1.74 14.87
C VAL A 84 -28.89 -2.75 15.67
N SER A 85 -29.99 -3.27 15.09
CA SER A 85 -30.79 -4.32 15.72
C SER A 85 -30.05 -5.65 15.68
N LYS A 86 -30.31 -6.54 16.66
CA LYS A 86 -29.79 -7.91 16.67
C LYS A 86 -30.07 -8.60 15.32
N GLY A 87 -29.07 -9.26 14.76
CA GLY A 87 -29.13 -9.97 13.46
C GLY A 87 -28.96 -9.06 12.23
N LYS A 88 -29.12 -7.74 12.36
CA LYS A 88 -28.97 -6.80 11.24
C LYS A 88 -27.50 -6.38 11.05
N THR A 89 -27.22 -5.82 9.87
CA THR A 89 -25.90 -5.36 9.48
C THR A 89 -25.90 -3.93 8.98
N PHE A 90 -24.75 -3.27 9.09
CA PHE A 90 -24.46 -2.04 8.37
C PHE A 90 -23.00 -2.01 7.92
N LYS A 91 -22.68 -1.14 6.97
CA LYS A 91 -21.32 -1.02 6.44
C LYS A 91 -20.67 0.29 6.87
N ILE A 92 -19.47 0.21 7.43
CA ILE A 92 -18.58 1.36 7.64
C ILE A 92 -17.85 1.61 6.30
N LYS A 93 -18.06 2.80 5.72
CA LYS A 93 -17.45 3.23 4.45
C LYS A 93 -16.14 4.00 4.72
N ALA A 94 -15.19 3.36 5.39
CA ALA A 94 -13.90 3.99 5.68
C ALA A 94 -13.09 4.25 4.41
N VAL A 95 -12.47 5.43 4.34
CA VAL A 95 -11.62 5.88 3.23
C VAL A 95 -10.28 6.32 3.78
N ALA A 96 -9.20 5.78 3.20
CA ALA A 96 -7.84 6.19 3.48
C ALA A 96 -7.31 7.11 2.37
N ALA A 97 -6.66 8.18 2.75
CA ALA A 97 -6.00 9.11 1.83
C ALA A 97 -4.48 9.12 2.08
N PRO A 98 -3.68 9.29 1.02
CA PRO A 98 -4.07 9.43 -0.39
C PRO A 98 -4.62 8.11 -0.97
N LYS A 99 -5.43 8.19 -2.04
CA LYS A 99 -6.09 7.03 -2.68
C LYS A 99 -5.10 5.93 -3.12
N ASN A 100 -3.86 6.29 -3.43
CA ASN A 100 -2.78 5.38 -3.81
C ASN A 100 -1.97 4.85 -2.61
N THR A 101 -2.45 5.04 -1.37
CA THR A 101 -1.76 4.49 -0.18
C THR A 101 -1.46 3.00 -0.35
N SER A 102 -0.32 2.57 0.19
CA SER A 102 0.08 1.16 0.21
C SER A 102 -0.43 0.42 1.44
N GLU A 103 -1.04 1.14 2.37
CA GLU A 103 -1.52 0.62 3.65
C GLU A 103 -3.00 0.22 3.53
N LYS A 104 -3.31 -0.98 4.00
CA LYS A 104 -4.68 -1.51 3.99
C LYS A 104 -5.51 -0.95 5.15
N ILE A 105 -6.81 -0.79 4.90
CA ILE A 105 -7.77 -0.53 5.98
C ILE A 105 -8.10 -1.86 6.66
N THR A 106 -8.03 -1.88 7.98
CA THR A 106 -8.37 -3.04 8.83
C THR A 106 -9.44 -2.65 9.84
N TYR A 107 -10.26 -3.63 10.21
CA TYR A 107 -11.38 -3.47 11.14
C TYR A 107 -11.26 -4.49 12.26
N THR A 108 -11.48 -4.07 13.51
CA THR A 108 -11.50 -4.96 14.68
C THR A 108 -12.64 -4.57 15.61
N SER A 109 -13.26 -5.55 16.24
CA SER A 109 -14.29 -5.34 17.27
C SER A 109 -13.70 -5.59 18.65
N SER A 110 -14.01 -4.71 19.62
CA SER A 110 -13.64 -4.88 21.02
C SER A 110 -14.40 -6.02 21.70
N ASN A 111 -15.60 -6.35 21.20
CA ASN A 111 -16.41 -7.43 21.75
C ASN A 111 -17.16 -8.17 20.60
N LYS A 112 -16.56 -9.24 20.15
CA LYS A 112 -17.12 -10.08 19.07
C LYS A 112 -18.40 -10.83 19.45
N LYS A 113 -18.71 -10.98 20.76
CA LYS A 113 -19.98 -11.55 21.24
C LYS A 113 -21.14 -10.59 21.06
N VAL A 114 -20.90 -9.27 21.06
CA VAL A 114 -21.89 -8.22 20.86
C VAL A 114 -22.01 -7.84 19.39
N ALA A 115 -20.88 -7.52 18.73
CA ALA A 115 -20.86 -7.19 17.31
C ALA A 115 -19.57 -7.69 16.63
N THR A 116 -19.71 -8.24 15.45
CA THR A 116 -18.58 -8.63 14.59
C THR A 116 -18.41 -7.63 13.45
N VAL A 117 -17.20 -7.60 12.87
CA VAL A 117 -16.91 -6.81 11.67
C VAL A 117 -16.06 -7.63 10.70
N THR A 118 -16.38 -7.53 9.41
CA THR A 118 -15.63 -8.20 8.34
C THR A 118 -14.48 -7.31 7.84
N ALA A 119 -13.54 -7.89 7.09
CA ALA A 119 -12.46 -7.15 6.43
C ALA A 119 -12.97 -6.08 5.43
N LYS A 120 -14.22 -6.20 4.98
CA LYS A 120 -14.91 -5.21 4.10
C LYS A 120 -15.66 -4.13 4.86
N GLY A 121 -15.55 -4.09 6.20
CA GLY A 121 -16.19 -3.10 7.06
C GLY A 121 -17.69 -3.35 7.30
N VAL A 122 -18.20 -4.55 7.03
CA VAL A 122 -19.59 -4.92 7.35
C VAL A 122 -19.67 -5.32 8.81
N VAL A 123 -20.44 -4.58 9.59
CA VAL A 123 -20.69 -4.81 11.02
C VAL A 123 -22.02 -5.55 11.16
N LYS A 124 -22.05 -6.62 11.98
CA LYS A 124 -23.27 -7.39 12.32
C LYS A 124 -23.48 -7.35 13.83
N GLY A 125 -24.68 -6.97 14.27
CA GLY A 125 -25.14 -7.03 15.66
C GLY A 125 -25.52 -8.47 16.02
N LEU A 126 -24.92 -9.04 17.05
CA LEU A 126 -25.17 -10.42 17.48
C LEU A 126 -25.98 -10.50 18.75
N ARG A 127 -25.67 -9.64 19.75
CA ARG A 127 -26.29 -9.64 21.08
C ARG A 127 -26.45 -8.20 21.57
N LYS A 128 -27.53 -7.92 22.28
CA LYS A 128 -27.76 -6.63 22.96
C LYS A 128 -26.53 -6.22 23.78
N GLY A 129 -26.09 -4.97 23.62
CA GLY A 129 -24.91 -4.43 24.29
C GLY A 129 -24.15 -3.42 23.42
N THR A 130 -22.94 -3.11 23.84
CA THR A 130 -22.09 -2.14 23.15
C THR A 130 -20.75 -2.77 22.78
N ALA A 131 -20.27 -2.48 21.58
CA ALA A 131 -18.92 -2.83 21.14
C ALA A 131 -18.30 -1.64 20.40
N THR A 132 -16.99 -1.50 20.47
CA THR A 132 -16.24 -0.49 19.71
C THR A 132 -15.59 -1.14 18.51
N ILE A 133 -15.91 -0.66 17.32
CA ILE A 133 -15.23 -1.06 16.10
C ILE A 133 -14.07 -0.09 15.87
N THR A 134 -12.86 -0.62 15.88
CA THR A 134 -11.64 0.13 15.56
C THR A 134 -11.30 -0.06 14.08
N VAL A 135 -11.11 1.04 13.37
CA VAL A 135 -10.69 1.09 11.96
C VAL A 135 -9.29 1.68 11.89
N LYS A 136 -8.35 0.98 11.27
CA LYS A 136 -6.95 1.42 11.14
C LYS A 136 -6.47 1.36 9.69
N SER A 137 -5.60 2.29 9.34
CA SER A 137 -4.79 2.23 8.12
C SER A 137 -3.43 2.86 8.42
N GLY A 138 -2.38 2.03 8.45
CA GLY A 138 -1.06 2.42 8.93
C GLY A 138 -1.12 2.94 10.36
N SER A 139 -0.61 4.15 10.59
CA SER A 139 -0.65 4.83 11.89
C SER A 139 -1.99 5.51 12.20
N LYS A 140 -2.89 5.65 11.21
CA LYS A 140 -4.19 6.32 11.40
C LYS A 140 -5.23 5.36 11.96
N LYS A 141 -5.99 5.84 12.94
CA LYS A 141 -7.03 5.08 13.67
C LYS A 141 -8.27 5.93 13.87
N MET A 142 -9.44 5.32 13.68
CA MET A 142 -10.74 5.86 14.07
C MET A 142 -11.56 4.76 14.75
N THR A 143 -12.53 5.16 15.56
CA THR A 143 -13.39 4.23 16.29
C THR A 143 -14.86 4.55 16.05
N CYS A 144 -15.70 3.53 16.05
CA CYS A 144 -17.16 3.63 15.99
C CYS A 144 -17.75 2.86 17.17
N LYS A 145 -18.48 3.55 18.05
CA LYS A 145 -19.26 2.90 19.12
C LYS A 145 -20.52 2.29 18.52
N VAL A 146 -20.64 0.98 18.58
CA VAL A 146 -21.79 0.23 18.05
C VAL A 146 -22.67 -0.21 19.20
N THR A 147 -23.93 0.21 19.20
CA THR A 147 -24.95 -0.24 20.17
C THR A 147 -25.89 -1.21 19.47
N VAL A 148 -25.95 -2.43 19.96
CA VAL A 148 -26.89 -3.47 19.49
C VAL A 148 -28.13 -3.45 20.39
N LYS A 149 -29.29 -3.25 19.77
CA LYS A 149 -30.61 -3.25 20.43
C LYS A 149 -31.31 -4.59 20.27
#